data_ba15acafc051a7b147a8279beaad2c5e
#
_entry.id   ba15acafc051a7b147a8279beaad2c5e
#
_cell.length_a   1.000
_cell.length_b   1.000
_cell.length_c   1.000
_cell.angle_alpha   90.00
_cell.angle_beta   90.00
_cell.angle_gamma   90.00
#
_symmetry.space_group_name_H-M   'P 1'
#
loop_
_entity.id
_entity.type
_entity.pdbx_description
1 polymer ?
#
loop_
_entity_poly.entity_id
_entity_poly.type
_entity_poly.pdbx_seq_one_letter_code
_entity_poly.pdbx_strand_id
1 'polypeptide(L)'
;ILDEENPEDTSALDQNSRDYLDAAICDYNQMFHTNYSTDGDKFQNYYKDVSLRMKNKELDLLIVVNMFLTGFDATTLNTLWVDKNLKMHGLIQAYSRTNRILNSIKVFGNIVCFRNLQKRTDDAISLFGDKEAGGIVLMRGYKDYYFGYEDADGKYHPGYQDMIEELTTKFPLTEERITGEQ
;
A
#
# COMPACT_ATOMS: atom_id res chain seq x y z
N ILE A 1 -14.82 20.82 -5.62
CA ILE A 1 -15.43 19.80 -4.76
C ILE A 1 -15.68 18.66 -5.73
N LEU A 2 -14.73 17.74 -5.84
CA LEU A 2 -14.99 16.46 -6.49
C LEU A 2 -15.74 15.66 -5.45
N ASP A 3 -16.96 15.25 -5.79
CA ASP A 3 -17.79 14.40 -4.98
C ASP A 3 -16.98 13.22 -4.47
N GLU A 4 -17.16 12.89 -3.19
CA GLU A 4 -16.69 11.63 -2.63
C GLU A 4 -17.49 10.54 -3.32
N GLU A 5 -16.97 10.04 -4.43
CA GLU A 5 -17.53 8.88 -5.11
C GLU A 5 -17.61 7.75 -4.09
N ASN A 6 -18.81 7.25 -3.86
CA ASN A 6 -18.99 6.08 -3.01
C ASN A 6 -18.21 4.93 -3.64
N PRO A 7 -17.13 4.43 -3.01
CA PRO A 7 -16.28 3.40 -3.60
C PRO A 7 -17.00 2.06 -3.84
N GLU A 8 -18.19 1.90 -3.27
CA GLU A 8 -19.03 0.71 -3.44
C GLU A 8 -20.05 0.85 -4.60
N ASP A 9 -20.16 2.05 -5.18
CA ASP A 9 -21.08 2.32 -6.29
C ASP A 9 -20.36 2.17 -7.64
N THR A 10 -20.62 1.05 -8.31
CA THR A 10 -20.09 0.77 -9.65
C THR A 10 -20.93 1.41 -10.77
N SER A 11 -22.07 2.04 -10.47
CA SER A 11 -22.97 2.61 -11.47
C SER A 11 -22.38 3.82 -12.18
N ALA A 12 -21.43 4.52 -11.55
CA ALA A 12 -20.75 5.69 -12.10
C ALA A 12 -19.50 5.33 -12.95
N LEU A 13 -19.12 4.07 -13.05
CA LEU A 13 -17.99 3.63 -13.87
C LEU A 13 -18.31 3.76 -15.36
N ASP A 14 -17.37 4.27 -16.15
CA ASP A 14 -17.46 4.19 -17.59
C ASP A 14 -17.41 2.73 -18.08
N GLN A 15 -17.89 2.49 -19.32
CA GLN A 15 -18.01 1.12 -19.85
C GLN A 15 -16.67 0.36 -19.83
N ASN A 16 -15.57 1.02 -20.20
CA ASN A 16 -14.26 0.36 -20.24
C ASN A 16 -13.78 -0.05 -18.85
N SER A 17 -14.00 0.81 -17.85
CA SER A 17 -13.65 0.52 -16.46
C SER A 17 -14.49 -0.63 -15.89
N ARG A 18 -15.75 -0.70 -16.27
CA ARG A 18 -16.65 -1.80 -15.89
C ARG A 18 -16.22 -3.12 -16.53
N ASP A 19 -15.94 -3.13 -17.83
CA ASP A 19 -15.50 -4.32 -18.56
C ASP A 19 -14.18 -4.86 -17.98
N TYR A 20 -13.26 -3.97 -17.60
CA TYR A 20 -12.02 -4.36 -16.93
C TYR A 20 -12.27 -4.99 -15.56
N LEU A 21 -13.17 -4.41 -14.77
CA LEU A 21 -13.51 -4.93 -13.44
C LEU A 21 -14.22 -6.29 -13.55
N ASP A 22 -15.13 -6.47 -14.53
CA ASP A 22 -15.79 -7.74 -14.80
C ASP A 22 -14.78 -8.82 -15.18
N ALA A 23 -13.79 -8.49 -16.01
CA ALA A 23 -12.70 -9.41 -16.36
C ALA A 23 -11.88 -9.81 -15.13
N ALA A 24 -11.50 -8.84 -14.29
CA ALA A 24 -10.75 -9.09 -13.06
C ALA A 24 -11.53 -9.95 -12.06
N ILE A 25 -12.85 -9.72 -11.92
CA ILE A 25 -13.72 -10.57 -11.08
C ILE A 25 -13.85 -11.98 -11.65
N CYS A 26 -13.89 -12.13 -12.99
CA CYS A 26 -13.91 -13.43 -13.63
C CYS A 26 -12.64 -14.24 -13.30
N ASP A 27 -11.47 -13.64 -13.40
CA ASP A 27 -10.19 -14.27 -13.04
C ASP A 27 -10.14 -14.64 -11.54
N TYR A 28 -10.64 -13.76 -10.70
CA TYR A 28 -10.77 -14.01 -9.25
C TYR A 28 -11.68 -15.21 -8.97
N ASN A 29 -12.85 -15.27 -9.64
CA ASN A 29 -13.78 -16.38 -9.49
C ASN A 29 -13.16 -17.73 -9.91
N GLN A 30 -12.35 -17.73 -10.96
CA GLN A 30 -11.63 -18.93 -11.39
C GLN A 30 -10.58 -19.36 -10.35
N MET A 31 -9.82 -18.40 -9.83
CA MET A 31 -8.75 -18.66 -8.85
C MET A 31 -9.30 -19.20 -7.53
N PHE A 32 -10.40 -18.64 -7.04
CA PHE A 32 -10.93 -18.92 -5.70
C PHE A 32 -12.21 -19.77 -5.71
N HIS A 33 -12.65 -20.24 -6.88
CA HIS A 33 -13.88 -21.03 -7.06
C HIS A 33 -15.13 -20.35 -6.50
N THR A 34 -15.25 -19.04 -6.78
CA THR A 34 -16.36 -18.19 -6.35
C THR A 34 -17.27 -17.81 -7.51
N ASN A 35 -18.34 -17.06 -7.26
CA ASN A 35 -19.31 -16.64 -8.28
C ASN A 35 -19.77 -15.20 -8.02
N TYR A 36 -18.83 -14.27 -8.02
CA TYR A 36 -19.09 -12.85 -7.86
C TYR A 36 -19.29 -12.15 -9.21
N SER A 37 -19.92 -10.97 -9.19
CA SER A 37 -20.07 -10.10 -10.35
C SER A 37 -20.09 -8.63 -9.89
N THR A 38 -20.09 -7.71 -10.84
CA THR A 38 -20.25 -6.27 -10.58
C THR A 38 -21.66 -5.86 -10.17
N ASP A 39 -22.61 -6.80 -10.09
CA ASP A 39 -24.00 -6.52 -9.75
C ASP A 39 -24.17 -6.39 -8.22
N GLY A 40 -24.70 -5.28 -7.76
CA GLY A 40 -25.21 -5.01 -6.42
C GLY A 40 -24.63 -5.83 -5.28
N ASP A 41 -25.43 -6.72 -4.68
CA ASP A 41 -25.03 -7.53 -3.53
C ASP A 41 -23.84 -8.48 -3.81
N LYS A 42 -23.71 -8.97 -5.04
CA LYS A 42 -22.59 -9.83 -5.44
C LYS A 42 -21.28 -9.08 -5.42
N PHE A 43 -21.28 -7.81 -5.82
CA PHE A 43 -20.10 -6.97 -5.75
C PHE A 43 -19.70 -6.66 -4.31
N GLN A 44 -20.65 -6.39 -3.44
CA GLN A 44 -20.36 -6.19 -2.00
C GLN A 44 -19.78 -7.45 -1.35
N ASN A 45 -20.28 -8.63 -1.74
CA ASN A 45 -19.74 -9.88 -1.24
C ASN A 45 -18.32 -10.15 -1.78
N TYR A 46 -18.05 -9.83 -3.05
CA TYR A 46 -16.70 -9.82 -3.61
C TYR A 46 -15.75 -8.94 -2.79
N TYR A 47 -16.16 -7.70 -2.52
CA TYR A 47 -15.36 -6.76 -1.71
C TYR A 47 -15.04 -7.31 -0.31
N LYS A 48 -16.02 -7.93 0.35
CA LYS A 48 -15.84 -8.54 1.68
C LYS A 48 -14.88 -9.73 1.63
N ASP A 49 -15.00 -10.57 0.61
CA ASP A 49 -14.15 -11.75 0.44
C ASP A 49 -12.69 -11.33 0.14
N VAL A 50 -12.47 -10.40 -0.78
CA VAL A 50 -11.14 -9.83 -1.05
C VAL A 50 -10.51 -9.25 0.22
N SER A 51 -11.31 -8.49 1.00
CA SER A 51 -10.87 -7.95 2.29
C SER A 51 -10.43 -9.03 3.26
N LEU A 52 -11.19 -10.11 3.37
CA LEU A 52 -10.89 -11.22 4.27
C LEU A 52 -9.63 -11.97 3.83
N ARG A 53 -9.51 -12.28 2.55
CA ARG A 53 -8.33 -12.96 1.98
C ARG A 53 -7.06 -12.16 2.15
N MET A 54 -7.13 -10.83 1.97
CA MET A 54 -6.00 -9.95 2.22
C MET A 54 -5.56 -9.98 3.69
N LYS A 55 -6.52 -9.98 4.63
CA LYS A 55 -6.24 -10.12 6.06
C LYS A 55 -5.63 -11.49 6.40
N ASN A 56 -6.09 -12.53 5.75
CA ASN A 56 -5.62 -13.90 5.93
C ASN A 56 -4.29 -14.20 5.21
N LYS A 57 -3.72 -13.24 4.47
CA LYS A 57 -2.49 -13.40 3.67
C LYS A 57 -2.65 -14.39 2.51
N GLU A 58 -3.84 -14.51 1.99
CA GLU A 58 -4.14 -15.31 0.79
C GLU A 58 -3.87 -14.51 -0.49
N LEU A 59 -3.65 -13.20 -0.36
CA LEU A 59 -3.30 -12.25 -1.43
C LEU A 59 -2.04 -11.49 -1.02
N ASP A 60 -1.06 -11.43 -1.92
CA ASP A 60 0.20 -10.72 -1.72
C ASP A 60 0.14 -9.25 -2.16
N LEU A 61 -0.68 -8.95 -3.16
CA LEU A 61 -0.83 -7.62 -3.74
C LEU A 61 -2.31 -7.32 -4.00
N LEU A 62 -2.72 -6.11 -3.63
CA LEU A 62 -4.05 -5.58 -3.93
C LEU A 62 -3.92 -4.26 -4.67
N ILE A 63 -4.42 -4.20 -5.91
CA ILE A 63 -4.46 -2.98 -6.73
C ILE A 63 -5.87 -2.40 -6.65
N VAL A 64 -5.97 -1.13 -6.26
CA VAL A 64 -7.27 -0.48 -6.03
C VAL A 64 -7.33 0.92 -6.63
N VAL A 65 -8.53 1.32 -7.01
CA VAL A 65 -8.84 2.69 -7.39
C VAL A 65 -9.92 3.21 -6.45
N ASN A 66 -9.56 4.09 -5.51
CA ASN A 66 -10.40 4.66 -4.45
C ASN A 66 -10.99 3.67 -3.44
N MET A 67 -11.05 2.39 -3.73
CA MET A 67 -11.56 1.36 -2.83
C MET A 67 -10.60 1.13 -1.65
N PHE A 68 -11.10 0.60 -0.55
CA PHE A 68 -10.31 0.24 0.63
C PHE A 68 -9.61 1.41 1.36
N LEU A 69 -9.86 2.65 0.97
CA LEU A 69 -9.35 3.83 1.69
C LEU A 69 -10.08 4.06 3.02
N THR A 70 -11.36 3.67 3.08
CA THR A 70 -12.18 3.72 4.29
C THR A 70 -12.61 2.32 4.71
N GLY A 71 -12.80 2.09 6.01
CA GLY A 71 -13.35 0.84 6.54
C GLY A 71 -12.47 -0.41 6.42
N PHE A 72 -11.39 -0.38 5.64
CA PHE A 72 -10.47 -1.51 5.50
C PHE A 72 -9.39 -1.49 6.58
N ASP A 73 -9.23 -2.60 7.28
CA ASP A 73 -8.21 -2.78 8.31
C ASP A 73 -7.53 -4.14 8.15
N ALA A 74 -6.25 -4.12 7.79
CA ALA A 74 -5.41 -5.29 7.68
C ALA A 74 -4.05 -5.01 8.33
N THR A 75 -3.83 -5.57 9.51
CA THR A 75 -2.56 -5.40 10.26
C THR A 75 -1.36 -5.95 9.52
N THR A 76 -1.59 -6.90 8.63
CA THR A 76 -0.56 -7.54 7.78
C THR A 76 -0.10 -6.66 6.63
N LEU A 77 -0.86 -5.62 6.26
CA LEU A 77 -0.51 -4.73 5.16
C LEU A 77 0.74 -3.93 5.50
N ASN A 78 1.81 -4.15 4.75
CA ASN A 78 3.13 -3.58 5.04
C ASN A 78 3.43 -2.34 4.21
N THR A 79 3.20 -2.38 2.90
CA THR A 79 3.60 -1.31 1.97
C THR A 79 2.41 -0.81 1.17
N LEU A 80 2.26 0.52 1.14
CA LEU A 80 1.31 1.21 0.29
C LEU A 80 2.06 1.87 -0.88
N TRP A 81 1.68 1.52 -2.10
CA TRP A 81 2.19 2.13 -3.33
C TRP A 81 1.16 3.13 -3.84
N VAL A 82 1.54 4.40 -3.94
CA VAL A 82 0.62 5.49 -4.31
C VAL A 82 1.01 6.07 -5.66
N ASP A 83 0.20 5.82 -6.68
CA ASP A 83 0.29 6.47 -7.99
C ASP A 83 -0.93 7.37 -8.27
N LYS A 84 -1.38 8.08 -7.26
CA LYS A 84 -2.50 9.02 -7.35
C LYS A 84 -2.17 10.33 -6.65
N ASN A 85 -2.71 11.42 -7.16
CA ASN A 85 -2.59 12.75 -6.54
C ASN A 85 -3.57 12.90 -5.36
N LEU A 86 -3.38 12.11 -4.32
CA LEU A 86 -4.18 12.19 -3.09
C LEU A 86 -4.04 13.57 -2.44
N LYS A 87 -5.09 14.00 -1.74
CA LYS A 87 -5.14 15.31 -1.07
C LYS A 87 -5.72 15.15 0.34
N MET A 88 -5.23 15.99 1.25
CA MET A 88 -5.78 16.21 2.58
C MET A 88 -6.24 14.91 3.28
N HIS A 89 -7.53 14.79 3.55
CA HIS A 89 -8.11 13.69 4.28
C HIS A 89 -7.87 12.33 3.62
N GLY A 90 -8.07 12.22 2.31
CA GLY A 90 -7.84 10.98 1.55
C GLY A 90 -6.38 10.50 1.61
N LEU A 91 -5.43 11.44 1.69
CA LEU A 91 -4.01 11.13 1.84
C LEU A 91 -3.71 10.51 3.21
N ILE A 92 -4.23 11.11 4.30
CA ILE A 92 -4.06 10.59 5.66
C ILE A 92 -4.76 9.24 5.82
N GLN A 93 -5.96 9.10 5.25
CA GLN A 93 -6.68 7.81 5.26
C GLN A 93 -5.90 6.71 4.56
N ALA A 94 -5.34 6.98 3.37
CA ALA A 94 -4.53 6.03 2.65
C ALA A 94 -3.28 5.62 3.46
N TYR A 95 -2.56 6.58 4.01
CA TYR A 95 -1.35 6.33 4.79
C TYR A 95 -1.64 5.51 6.05
N SER A 96 -2.79 5.73 6.67
CA SER A 96 -3.20 4.98 7.86
C SER A 96 -3.46 3.49 7.61
N ARG A 97 -3.55 3.04 6.34
CA ARG A 97 -3.80 1.62 6.03
C ARG A 97 -2.63 0.70 6.37
N THR A 98 -1.41 1.21 6.35
CA THR A 98 -0.19 0.42 6.61
C THR A 98 0.42 0.63 7.99
N ASN A 99 -0.03 1.61 8.77
CA ASN A 99 0.59 1.99 10.03
C ASN A 99 0.26 1.06 11.22
N ARG A 100 -0.59 0.04 11.04
CA ARG A 100 -0.94 -0.90 12.09
C ARG A 100 0.24 -1.78 12.47
N ILE A 101 0.50 -1.86 13.77
CA ILE A 101 1.50 -2.77 14.33
C ILE A 101 0.92 -4.18 14.34
N LEU A 102 1.67 -5.15 13.82
CA LEU A 102 1.29 -6.58 13.83
C LEU A 102 2.01 -7.33 14.96
N ASN A 103 3.34 -7.11 15.06
CA ASN A 103 4.21 -7.79 16.02
C ASN A 103 5.54 -7.02 16.15
N SER A 104 6.54 -7.60 16.81
CA SER A 104 7.87 -7.01 16.95
C SER A 104 8.63 -6.81 15.62
N ILE A 105 8.21 -7.46 14.55
CA ILE A 105 8.84 -7.35 13.22
C ILE A 105 8.20 -6.21 12.42
N LYS A 106 6.86 -6.17 12.37
CA LYS A 106 6.13 -5.10 11.68
C LYS A 106 5.66 -4.07 12.71
N VAL A 107 6.49 -3.08 12.96
CA VAL A 107 6.23 -1.98 13.90
C VAL A 107 5.81 -0.68 13.22
N PHE A 108 5.95 -0.59 11.88
CA PHE A 108 5.53 0.53 11.04
C PHE A 108 5.07 0.06 9.67
N GLY A 109 4.51 0.95 8.87
CA GLY A 109 4.18 0.72 7.47
C GLY A 109 5.08 1.55 6.55
N ASN A 110 5.25 1.08 5.33
CA ASN A 110 5.99 1.77 4.29
C ASN A 110 5.02 2.44 3.31
N ILE A 111 5.36 3.63 2.85
CA ILE A 111 4.59 4.36 1.85
C ILE A 111 5.55 4.78 0.74
N VAL A 112 5.27 4.32 -0.47
CA VAL A 112 6.02 4.64 -1.68
C VAL A 112 5.12 5.46 -2.60
N CYS A 113 5.51 6.70 -2.89
CA CYS A 113 4.75 7.60 -3.75
C CYS A 113 5.47 7.75 -5.10
N PHE A 114 4.78 7.43 -6.20
CA PHE A 114 5.27 7.70 -7.56
C PHE A 114 4.99 9.15 -8.00
N ARG A 115 4.24 9.90 -7.22
CA ARG A 115 3.95 11.33 -7.40
C ARG A 115 4.64 12.15 -6.32
N ASN A 116 4.98 13.40 -6.63
CA ASN A 116 5.47 14.30 -5.59
C ASN A 116 4.33 14.76 -4.68
N LEU A 117 4.14 14.02 -3.58
CA LEU A 117 3.12 14.30 -2.57
C LEU A 117 3.67 14.98 -1.32
N GLN A 118 4.96 15.32 -1.27
CA GLN A 118 5.62 15.87 -0.08
C GLN A 118 4.84 17.05 0.51
N LYS A 119 4.69 18.13 -0.27
CA LYS A 119 3.99 19.32 0.21
C LYS A 119 2.57 19.02 0.68
N ARG A 120 1.84 18.16 -0.04
CA ARG A 120 0.47 17.77 0.33
C ARG A 120 0.41 16.97 1.61
N THR A 121 1.45 16.18 1.86
CA THR A 121 1.59 15.42 3.11
C THR A 121 1.87 16.36 4.28
N ASP A 122 2.80 17.32 4.11
CA ASP A 122 3.11 18.32 5.13
C ASP A 122 1.89 19.17 5.47
N ASP A 123 1.17 19.64 4.46
CA ASP A 123 -0.09 20.40 4.60
C ASP A 123 -1.15 19.58 5.35
N ALA A 124 -1.29 18.30 5.02
CA ALA A 124 -2.27 17.41 5.66
C ALA A 124 -1.89 17.11 7.12
N ILE A 125 -0.63 16.84 7.41
CA ILE A 125 -0.13 16.60 8.77
C ILE A 125 -0.32 17.85 9.62
N SER A 126 0.01 19.03 9.09
CA SER A 126 -0.15 20.29 9.83
C SER A 126 -1.61 20.63 10.15
N LEU A 127 -2.54 20.16 9.33
CA LEU A 127 -3.96 20.40 9.52
C LEU A 127 -4.63 19.38 10.45
N PHE A 128 -4.25 18.11 10.35
CA PHE A 128 -4.90 16.99 11.06
C PHE A 128 -4.03 16.39 12.17
N GLY A 129 -2.75 16.71 12.19
CA GLY A 129 -1.81 16.24 13.20
C GLY A 129 -1.89 17.08 14.46
N ASP A 130 -1.94 16.43 15.61
CA ASP A 130 -1.62 17.10 16.86
C ASP A 130 -0.11 17.38 16.87
N LYS A 131 0.27 18.64 16.93
CA LYS A 131 1.68 19.06 16.94
C LYS A 131 2.46 18.48 18.11
N GLU A 132 1.76 18.03 19.15
CA GLU A 132 2.36 17.44 20.35
C GLU A 132 2.34 15.91 20.32
N ALA A 133 1.58 15.28 19.44
CA ALA A 133 1.41 13.81 19.39
C ALA A 133 2.58 13.04 18.75
N GLY A 134 3.70 13.68 18.46
CA GLY A 134 4.99 13.02 18.15
C GLY A 134 5.00 11.97 17.03
N GLY A 135 4.03 11.98 16.16
CA GLY A 135 4.01 11.11 14.98
C GLY A 135 5.02 11.60 13.97
N ILE A 136 6.26 11.11 14.06
CA ILE A 136 7.32 11.46 13.11
C ILE A 136 7.04 10.72 11.80
N VAL A 137 6.45 11.41 10.84
CA VAL A 137 6.50 10.99 9.44
C VAL A 137 7.88 11.40 8.92
N LEU A 138 8.81 10.47 8.92
CA LEU A 138 10.13 10.68 8.32
C LEU A 138 9.94 10.66 6.80
N MET A 139 9.88 11.85 6.22
CA MET A 139 9.85 12.02 4.77
C MET A 139 11.28 12.18 4.27
N ARG A 140 11.70 11.24 3.43
CA ARG A 140 13.01 11.26 2.79
C ARG A 140 12.84 11.27 1.28
N GLY A 141 13.76 11.90 0.58
CA GLY A 141 13.82 11.88 -0.87
C GLY A 141 14.19 10.48 -1.40
N TYR A 142 13.82 10.19 -2.65
CA TYR A 142 14.19 8.93 -3.32
C TYR A 142 15.70 8.63 -3.21
N LYS A 143 16.56 9.66 -3.35
CA LYS A 143 18.01 9.51 -3.28
C LYS A 143 18.47 8.96 -1.93
N ASP A 144 17.85 9.41 -0.84
CA ASP A 144 18.19 8.95 0.51
C ASP A 144 17.84 7.47 0.70
N TYR A 145 16.71 7.03 0.17
CA TYR A 145 16.33 5.61 0.21
C TYR A 145 17.18 4.73 -0.73
N TYR A 146 17.62 5.28 -1.86
CA TYR A 146 18.38 4.52 -2.85
C TYR A 146 19.86 4.41 -2.51
N PHE A 147 20.49 5.54 -2.13
CA PHE A 147 21.94 5.63 -1.88
C PHE A 147 22.31 5.63 -0.39
N GLY A 148 21.35 5.65 0.51
CA GLY A 148 21.59 5.87 1.93
C GLY A 148 21.72 7.35 2.31
N TYR A 149 21.77 7.61 3.60
CA TYR A 149 21.89 8.98 4.14
C TYR A 149 22.55 8.98 5.52
N GLU A 150 23.10 10.12 5.90
CA GLU A 150 23.50 10.39 7.28
C GLU A 150 22.40 11.17 8.01
N ASP A 151 22.09 10.79 9.25
CA ASP A 151 21.18 11.54 10.10
C ASP A 151 21.89 12.74 10.80
N ALA A 152 21.12 13.49 11.60
CA ALA A 152 21.63 14.67 12.30
C ALA A 152 22.74 14.34 13.32
N ASP A 153 22.80 13.09 13.78
CA ASP A 153 23.79 12.60 14.72
C ASP A 153 25.04 12.03 14.03
N GLY A 154 25.10 12.10 12.69
CA GLY A 154 26.20 11.61 11.87
C GLY A 154 26.18 10.08 11.69
N LYS A 155 25.07 9.42 11.99
CA LYS A 155 24.91 7.98 11.78
C LYS A 155 24.47 7.71 10.36
N TYR A 156 25.22 6.87 9.65
CA TYR A 156 24.85 6.41 8.32
C TYR A 156 23.74 5.37 8.36
N HIS A 157 22.73 5.56 7.51
CA HIS A 157 21.64 4.65 7.24
C HIS A 157 21.77 4.11 5.82
N PRO A 158 21.99 2.80 5.63
CA PRO A 158 22.22 2.23 4.32
C PRO A 158 20.97 2.35 3.43
N GLY A 159 21.18 2.61 2.15
CA GLY A 159 20.15 2.65 1.13
C GLY A 159 19.91 1.28 0.48
N TYR A 160 18.99 1.27 -0.49
CA TYR A 160 18.68 0.07 -1.27
C TYR A 160 19.93 -0.51 -1.96
N GLN A 161 20.78 0.36 -2.53
CA GLN A 161 22.00 -0.07 -3.22
C GLN A 161 22.95 -0.79 -2.27
N ASP A 162 23.19 -0.26 -1.09
CA ASP A 162 24.06 -0.86 -0.07
C ASP A 162 23.54 -2.24 0.36
N MET A 163 22.21 -2.35 0.55
CA MET A 163 21.59 -3.61 0.94
C MET A 163 21.68 -4.67 -0.15
N ILE A 164 21.54 -4.28 -1.43
CA ILE A 164 21.70 -5.19 -2.56
C ILE A 164 23.17 -5.64 -2.69
N GLU A 165 24.13 -4.73 -2.51
CA GLU A 165 25.55 -5.09 -2.52
C GLU A 165 25.90 -6.04 -1.38
N GLU A 166 25.41 -5.80 -0.18
CA GLU A 166 25.59 -6.70 0.95
C GLU A 166 24.95 -8.07 0.69
N LEU A 167 23.73 -8.10 0.18
CA LEU A 167 23.01 -9.33 -0.13
C LEU A 167 23.75 -10.14 -1.21
N THR A 168 24.16 -9.52 -2.30
CA THR A 168 24.86 -10.21 -3.40
C THR A 168 26.27 -10.64 -3.02
N THR A 169 26.89 -9.97 -2.07
CA THR A 169 28.19 -10.37 -1.50
C THR A 169 28.04 -11.61 -0.61
N LYS A 170 27.01 -11.64 0.25
CA LYS A 170 26.73 -12.78 1.13
C LYS A 170 26.16 -13.97 0.37
N PHE A 171 25.35 -13.70 -0.64
CA PHE A 171 24.64 -14.69 -1.46
C PHE A 171 24.88 -14.37 -2.94
N PRO A 172 26.03 -14.77 -3.51
CA PRO A 172 26.31 -14.54 -4.93
C PRO A 172 25.21 -15.12 -5.80
N LEU A 173 24.82 -14.39 -6.84
CA LEU A 173 23.85 -14.86 -7.84
C LEU A 173 24.47 -16.01 -8.62
N THR A 174 24.22 -17.24 -8.15
CA THR A 174 24.58 -18.47 -8.84
C THR A 174 23.32 -19.12 -9.39
N GLU A 175 23.47 -20.08 -10.31
CA GLU A 175 22.34 -20.85 -10.83
C GLU A 175 21.74 -21.80 -9.76
N GLU A 176 22.41 -21.99 -8.65
CA GLU A 176 21.95 -22.84 -7.56
C GLU A 176 20.95 -22.10 -6.67
N ARG A 177 19.88 -22.82 -6.34
CA ARG A 177 18.83 -22.31 -5.45
C ARG A 177 19.37 -22.20 -4.03
N ILE A 178 19.24 -21.02 -3.40
CA ILE A 178 19.55 -20.83 -1.99
C ILE A 178 18.57 -21.68 -1.17
N THR A 179 19.10 -22.63 -0.40
CA THR A 179 18.33 -23.44 0.55
C THR A 179 18.51 -22.89 1.95
N GLY A 180 17.50 -23.07 2.83
CA GLY A 180 17.44 -22.45 4.16
C GLY A 180 18.50 -22.89 5.19
N GLU A 181 19.57 -23.58 4.76
CA GLU A 181 20.69 -23.99 5.59
C GLU A 181 21.97 -23.16 5.35
N GLN A 182 21.86 -22.05 4.60
CA GLN A 182 22.98 -21.11 4.33
C GLN A 182 22.81 -19.78 5.07
#